data_65c77c9507537e90702803fb7a10526e
#
_entry.id   65c77c9507537e90702803fb7a10526e
#
_cell.length_a   1.000
_cell.length_b   1.000
_cell.length_c   1.000
_cell.angle_alpha   90.00
_cell.angle_beta   90.00
_cell.angle_gamma   90.00
#
_symmetry.space_group_name_H-M   'P 1'
#
loop_
_entity.id
_entity.type
_entity.pdbx_description
1 polymer ?
#
loop_
_entity_poly.entity_id
_entity_poly.type
_entity_poly.pdbx_seq_one_letter_code
_entity_poly.pdbx_strand_id
1 'polypeptide(L)'
;MTDIERFYGVMDYRKVDRCVYRVGMGVWPETIERWKNEGFDPDAPQTFPLQDRWEWYGGWFFPDPPFEKKVIYEDDRTVLYINHEGITMRERKDNPFSSMPQFVKFPVETREDYRRFMKERMQPDLEKRIGPDYKEKLTSYRKRDFPLIIIADRHGGFFGGLRA
;
A
#
# COMPACT_ATOMS: atom_id res chain seq x y z
N MET A 1 9.77 -17.19 22.02
CA MET A 1 8.94 -15.97 22.06
C MET A 1 8.24 -15.88 20.71
N THR A 2 6.91 -15.68 20.68
CA THR A 2 6.16 -15.45 19.44
C THR A 2 6.46 -14.08 18.88
N ASP A 3 6.10 -13.84 17.62
CA ASP A 3 6.36 -12.55 16.98
C ASP A 3 5.57 -11.41 17.64
N ILE A 4 4.35 -11.68 18.11
CA ILE A 4 3.56 -10.68 18.84
C ILE A 4 4.14 -10.40 20.24
N GLU A 5 4.63 -11.40 20.95
CA GLU A 5 5.27 -11.21 22.27
C GLU A 5 6.56 -10.39 22.14
N ARG A 6 7.36 -10.67 21.10
CA ARG A 6 8.59 -9.92 20.80
C ARG A 6 8.28 -8.49 20.44
N PHE A 7 7.29 -8.26 19.55
CA PHE A 7 6.89 -6.92 19.16
C PHE A 7 6.47 -6.07 20.38
N TYR A 8 5.54 -6.58 21.19
CA TYR A 8 5.11 -5.86 22.39
C TYR A 8 6.22 -5.76 23.45
N GLY A 9 7.09 -6.76 23.52
CA GLY A 9 8.25 -6.69 24.41
C GLY A 9 9.16 -5.52 24.08
N VAL A 10 9.45 -5.30 22.79
CA VAL A 10 10.23 -4.15 22.32
C VAL A 10 9.49 -2.84 22.58
N MET A 11 8.19 -2.78 22.26
CA MET A 11 7.38 -1.56 22.44
C MET A 11 7.24 -1.15 23.90
N ASP A 12 7.22 -2.13 24.81
CA ASP A 12 7.12 -1.93 26.27
C ASP A 12 8.50 -1.83 26.95
N TYR A 13 9.60 -1.75 26.19
CA TYR A 13 10.98 -1.72 26.72
C TYR A 13 11.32 -2.92 27.62
N ARG A 14 10.70 -4.08 27.40
CA ARG A 14 10.98 -5.32 28.12
C ARG A 14 12.13 -6.08 27.46
N LYS A 15 12.76 -6.97 28.24
CA LYS A 15 13.78 -7.88 27.71
C LYS A 15 13.14 -8.87 26.71
N VAL A 16 13.71 -8.97 25.54
CA VAL A 16 13.30 -9.88 24.46
C VAL A 16 14.47 -10.78 24.04
N ASP A 17 14.18 -11.84 23.31
CA ASP A 17 15.17 -12.79 22.80
C ASP A 17 16.05 -12.17 21.70
N ARG A 18 15.49 -11.29 20.87
CA ARG A 18 16.17 -10.51 19.82
C ARG A 18 15.33 -9.30 19.42
N CYS A 19 15.89 -8.37 18.68
CA CYS A 19 15.12 -7.28 18.09
C CYS A 19 14.11 -7.79 17.06
N VAL A 20 13.01 -7.07 16.91
CA VAL A 20 12.07 -7.30 15.79
C VAL A 20 12.80 -7.05 14.47
N TYR A 21 12.69 -7.99 13.55
CA TYR A 21 13.31 -7.89 12.23
C TYR A 21 12.29 -8.19 11.15
N ARG A 22 12.10 -7.22 10.27
CA ARG A 22 11.31 -7.40 9.06
C ARG A 22 11.75 -6.45 7.95
N VAL A 23 11.83 -6.96 6.74
CA VAL A 23 11.96 -6.13 5.53
C VAL A 23 10.59 -5.58 5.18
N GLY A 24 10.39 -4.27 5.37
CA GLY A 24 9.09 -3.61 5.22
C GLY A 24 8.73 -3.22 3.80
N MET A 25 9.72 -3.09 2.91
CA MET A 25 9.53 -2.71 1.51
C MET A 25 9.87 -3.89 0.60
N GLY A 26 9.10 -4.03 -0.46
CA GLY A 26 9.43 -4.97 -1.53
C GLY A 26 10.70 -4.54 -2.30
N VAL A 27 11.23 -5.47 -3.07
CA VAL A 27 12.35 -5.22 -3.97
C VAL A 27 11.81 -4.86 -5.36
N TRP A 28 12.44 -3.90 -6.01
CA TRP A 28 12.06 -3.49 -7.37
C TRP A 28 12.24 -4.66 -8.37
N PRO A 29 11.33 -4.84 -9.34
CA PRO A 29 11.44 -5.91 -10.33
C PRO A 29 12.79 -5.96 -11.04
N GLU A 30 13.34 -4.80 -11.42
CA GLU A 30 14.65 -4.71 -12.08
C GLU A 30 15.80 -5.16 -11.18
N THR A 31 15.67 -4.94 -9.88
CA THR A 31 16.64 -5.44 -8.90
C THR A 31 16.60 -6.94 -8.82
N ILE A 32 15.39 -7.54 -8.81
CA ILE A 32 15.21 -8.99 -8.82
C ILE A 32 15.81 -9.59 -10.10
N GLU A 33 15.55 -9.00 -11.26
CA GLU A 33 16.11 -9.47 -12.53
C GLU A 33 17.65 -9.42 -12.53
N ARG A 34 18.23 -8.33 -12.02
CA ARG A 34 19.67 -8.25 -11.85
C ARG A 34 20.20 -9.35 -10.92
N TRP A 35 19.58 -9.53 -9.77
CA TRP A 35 19.98 -10.55 -8.80
C TRP A 35 19.88 -11.97 -9.34
N LYS A 36 18.86 -12.29 -10.15
CA LYS A 36 18.78 -13.59 -10.85
C LYS A 36 20.00 -13.84 -11.72
N ASN A 37 20.46 -12.81 -12.45
CA ASN A 37 21.68 -12.92 -13.26
C ASN A 37 22.96 -13.06 -12.41
N GLU A 38 22.90 -12.67 -11.14
CA GLU A 38 23.98 -12.84 -10.15
C GLU A 38 23.86 -14.17 -9.37
N GLY A 39 22.88 -15.03 -9.70
CA GLY A 39 22.66 -16.32 -9.07
C GLY A 39 21.62 -16.36 -7.95
N PHE A 40 20.85 -15.28 -7.78
CA PHE A 40 19.73 -15.29 -6.84
C PHE A 40 18.57 -16.13 -7.36
N ASP A 41 18.12 -17.07 -6.55
CA ASP A 41 16.92 -17.86 -6.79
C ASP A 41 15.77 -17.36 -5.88
N PRO A 42 14.71 -16.75 -6.45
CA PRO A 42 13.59 -16.25 -5.67
C PRO A 42 12.78 -17.38 -5.00
N ASP A 43 12.85 -18.60 -5.53
CA ASP A 43 12.12 -19.76 -5.03
C ASP A 43 12.93 -20.56 -3.98
N ALA A 44 14.22 -20.25 -3.82
CA ALA A 44 15.06 -20.86 -2.80
C ALA A 44 14.63 -20.44 -1.40
N PRO A 45 14.83 -21.29 -0.38
CA PRO A 45 14.63 -20.90 1.01
C PRO A 45 15.39 -19.61 1.32
N GLN A 46 14.65 -18.60 1.80
CA GLN A 46 15.22 -17.30 2.10
C GLN A 46 16.43 -17.43 3.03
N THR A 47 17.53 -16.79 2.67
CA THR A 47 18.78 -16.82 3.46
C THR A 47 18.59 -16.18 4.86
N PHE A 48 17.54 -15.39 5.05
CA PHE A 48 17.17 -14.78 6.30
C PHE A 48 15.84 -15.36 6.84
N PRO A 49 15.86 -16.56 7.44
CA PRO A 49 14.63 -17.24 7.90
C PRO A 49 14.00 -16.60 9.13
N LEU A 50 14.63 -15.59 9.72
CA LEU A 50 14.25 -15.01 11.01
C LEU A 50 13.38 -13.75 10.88
N GLN A 51 12.78 -13.50 9.74
CA GLN A 51 11.83 -12.38 9.65
C GLN A 51 10.63 -12.63 10.54
N ASP A 52 10.29 -11.63 11.36
CA ASP A 52 9.07 -11.65 12.16
C ASP A 52 7.86 -11.52 11.23
N ARG A 53 6.85 -12.32 11.50
CA ARG A 53 5.57 -12.23 10.80
C ARG A 53 4.77 -11.06 11.36
N TRP A 54 4.20 -10.28 10.49
CA TRP A 54 3.07 -9.40 10.77
C TRP A 54 2.14 -9.38 9.57
N GLU A 55 0.92 -8.98 9.79
CA GLU A 55 -0.04 -8.83 8.71
C GLU A 55 -0.61 -7.42 8.69
N TRP A 56 -0.99 -7.01 7.50
CA TRP A 56 -1.65 -5.74 7.27
C TRP A 56 -3.16 -6.00 7.14
N TYR A 57 -3.94 -5.22 7.86
CA TYR A 57 -5.38 -5.20 7.71
C TYR A 57 -5.84 -3.79 7.41
N GLY A 58 -6.59 -3.63 6.33
CA GLY A 58 -7.10 -2.34 5.89
C GLY A 58 -8.30 -2.51 4.99
N GLY A 59 -8.87 -1.39 4.60
CA GLY A 59 -10.02 -1.32 3.70
C GLY A 59 -9.66 -0.66 2.37
N TRP A 60 -10.69 -0.46 1.58
CA TRP A 60 -10.63 0.32 0.34
C TRP A 60 -10.75 1.82 0.66
N PHE A 61 -9.65 2.54 0.67
CA PHE A 61 -9.59 3.97 0.97
C PHE A 61 -9.58 4.86 -0.28
N PHE A 62 -9.69 4.24 -1.45
CA PHE A 62 -9.78 4.94 -2.72
C PHE A 62 -11.20 5.48 -2.98
N PRO A 63 -11.37 6.38 -3.97
CA PRO A 63 -12.71 6.80 -4.40
C PRO A 63 -13.62 5.62 -4.77
N ASP A 64 -14.87 5.68 -4.34
CA ASP A 64 -15.92 4.73 -4.69
C ASP A 64 -17.20 5.50 -5.07
N PRO A 65 -17.63 5.45 -6.35
CA PRO A 65 -17.04 4.74 -7.48
C PRO A 65 -15.68 5.32 -7.91
N PRO A 66 -14.75 4.48 -8.43
CA PRO A 66 -13.47 4.96 -8.93
C PRO A 66 -13.65 5.85 -10.16
N PHE A 67 -12.65 6.67 -10.47
CA PHE A 67 -12.62 7.38 -11.73
C PHE A 67 -12.28 6.43 -12.87
N GLU A 68 -12.83 6.72 -14.04
CA GLU A 68 -12.48 6.00 -15.26
C GLU A 68 -11.04 6.33 -15.67
N LYS A 69 -10.26 5.28 -15.90
CA LYS A 69 -8.93 5.45 -16.48
C LYS A 69 -9.03 5.95 -17.91
N LYS A 70 -8.38 7.09 -18.20
CA LYS A 70 -8.44 7.70 -19.52
C LYS A 70 -7.09 8.22 -19.94
N VAL A 71 -6.59 7.77 -21.09
CA VAL A 71 -5.42 8.37 -21.74
C VAL A 71 -5.86 9.69 -22.40
N ILE A 72 -5.16 10.77 -22.02
CA ILE A 72 -5.42 12.12 -22.55
C ILE A 72 -4.50 12.41 -23.73
N TYR A 73 -3.23 12.01 -23.60
CA TYR A 73 -2.20 12.24 -24.60
C TYR A 73 -1.14 11.15 -24.50
N GLU A 74 -0.58 10.77 -25.62
CA GLU A 74 0.48 9.77 -25.69
C GLU A 74 1.41 10.08 -26.86
N ASP A 75 2.72 10.00 -26.63
CA ASP A 75 3.77 10.08 -27.62
C ASP A 75 4.74 8.91 -27.49
N ASP A 76 5.87 8.93 -28.21
CA ASP A 76 6.87 7.86 -28.18
C ASP A 76 7.56 7.70 -26.81
N ARG A 77 7.57 8.73 -26.00
CA ARG A 77 8.33 8.81 -24.73
C ARG A 77 7.46 8.82 -23.49
N THR A 78 6.27 9.40 -23.57
CA THR A 78 5.42 9.67 -22.41
C THR A 78 3.95 9.32 -22.67
N VAL A 79 3.25 9.02 -21.58
CA VAL A 79 1.80 8.90 -21.55
C VAL A 79 1.24 9.83 -20.46
N LEU A 80 0.22 10.61 -20.82
CA LEU A 80 -0.57 11.45 -19.91
C LEU A 80 -1.95 10.81 -19.76
N TYR A 81 -2.33 10.46 -18.54
CA TYR A 81 -3.59 9.78 -18.29
C TYR A 81 -4.21 10.19 -16.95
N ILE A 82 -5.52 9.94 -16.81
CA ILE A 82 -6.22 10.01 -15.53
C ILE A 82 -6.22 8.60 -14.94
N ASN A 83 -5.83 8.47 -13.67
CA ASN A 83 -5.88 7.20 -12.95
C ASN A 83 -7.23 6.99 -12.26
N HIS A 84 -7.41 5.83 -11.61
CA HIS A 84 -8.64 5.48 -10.90
C HIS A 84 -8.95 6.39 -9.69
N GLU A 85 -8.01 7.20 -9.26
CA GLU A 85 -8.16 8.20 -8.20
C GLU A 85 -8.61 9.56 -8.72
N GLY A 86 -8.63 9.73 -10.05
CA GLY A 86 -8.91 11.01 -10.71
C GLY A 86 -7.69 11.90 -10.87
N ILE A 87 -6.51 11.40 -10.53
CA ILE A 87 -5.26 12.16 -10.65
C ILE A 87 -4.78 12.08 -12.09
N THR A 88 -4.49 13.23 -12.69
CA THR A 88 -3.82 13.31 -13.99
C THR A 88 -2.33 13.10 -13.77
N MET A 89 -1.78 12.06 -14.39
CA MET A 89 -0.41 11.62 -14.22
C MET A 89 0.30 11.56 -15.56
N ARG A 90 1.59 11.89 -15.57
CA ARG A 90 2.48 11.67 -16.71
C ARG A 90 3.53 10.64 -16.36
N GLU A 91 3.65 9.60 -17.15
CA GLU A 91 4.67 8.55 -17.02
C GLU A 91 5.56 8.49 -18.24
N ARG A 92 6.79 8.05 -18.02
CA ARG A 92 7.74 7.72 -19.08
C ARG A 92 7.53 6.28 -19.51
N LYS A 93 7.58 6.04 -20.83
CA LYS A 93 7.42 4.69 -21.39
C LYS A 93 8.68 3.85 -21.32
N ASP A 94 9.83 4.50 -21.28
CA ASP A 94 11.14 3.83 -21.24
C ASP A 94 11.52 3.27 -19.86
N ASN A 95 10.82 3.70 -18.81
CA ASN A 95 11.04 3.20 -17.46
C ASN A 95 9.74 3.20 -16.61
N PRO A 96 8.73 2.38 -17.01
CA PRO A 96 7.40 2.44 -16.41
C PRO A 96 7.33 1.90 -14.97
N PHE A 97 8.32 1.08 -14.54
CA PHE A 97 8.28 0.45 -13.23
C PHE A 97 9.11 1.19 -12.16
N SER A 98 10.20 1.82 -12.55
CA SER A 98 11.13 2.48 -11.61
C SER A 98 10.95 4.00 -11.56
N SER A 99 10.20 4.61 -12.46
CA SER A 99 9.96 6.05 -12.43
C SER A 99 8.71 6.37 -11.63
N MET A 100 8.86 7.29 -10.68
CA MET A 100 7.70 7.91 -10.06
C MET A 100 6.99 8.78 -11.10
N PRO A 101 5.68 8.63 -11.31
CA PRO A 101 4.94 9.47 -12.24
C PRO A 101 4.96 10.93 -11.81
N GLN A 102 4.88 11.83 -12.76
CA GLN A 102 4.63 13.23 -12.49
C GLN A 102 3.14 13.43 -12.22
N PHE A 103 2.79 13.89 -11.03
CA PHE A 103 1.43 14.32 -10.71
C PHE A 103 1.18 15.69 -11.33
N VAL A 104 0.30 15.75 -12.33
CA VAL A 104 0.04 16.96 -13.12
C VAL A 104 -1.15 17.74 -12.56
N LYS A 105 -2.22 17.04 -12.21
CA LYS A 105 -3.44 17.64 -11.68
C LYS A 105 -4.16 16.69 -10.75
N PHE A 106 -4.65 17.21 -9.63
CA PHE A 106 -5.46 16.46 -8.67
C PHE A 106 -6.97 16.70 -8.92
N PRO A 107 -7.85 15.77 -8.54
CA PRO A 107 -9.30 15.93 -8.69
C PRO A 107 -9.90 16.99 -7.76
N VAL A 108 -9.16 17.40 -6.73
CA VAL A 108 -9.57 18.37 -5.72
C VAL A 108 -8.59 19.56 -5.76
N GLU A 109 -9.05 20.70 -6.22
CA GLU A 109 -8.27 21.95 -6.27
C GLU A 109 -8.95 23.07 -5.46
N THR A 110 -10.27 22.98 -5.26
CA THR A 110 -11.06 23.97 -4.52
C THR A 110 -11.82 23.32 -3.36
N ARG A 111 -12.38 24.17 -2.48
CA ARG A 111 -13.25 23.68 -1.40
C ARG A 111 -14.54 23.04 -1.96
N GLU A 112 -15.04 23.53 -3.06
CA GLU A 112 -16.22 23.01 -3.77
C GLU A 112 -15.93 21.63 -4.35
N ASP A 113 -14.75 21.42 -4.96
CA ASP A 113 -14.28 20.11 -5.42
C ASP A 113 -14.19 19.12 -4.28
N TYR A 114 -13.60 19.54 -3.15
CA TYR A 114 -13.52 18.69 -1.96
C TYR A 114 -14.90 18.24 -1.48
N ARG A 115 -15.87 19.16 -1.36
CA ARG A 115 -17.23 18.83 -0.92
C ARG A 115 -17.92 17.87 -1.88
N ARG A 116 -17.76 18.10 -3.18
CA ARG A 116 -18.30 17.21 -4.23
C ARG A 116 -17.65 15.83 -4.16
N PHE A 117 -16.32 15.77 -4.10
CA PHE A 117 -15.54 14.54 -4.02
C PHE A 117 -15.94 13.70 -2.81
N MET A 118 -16.00 14.32 -1.63
CA MET A 118 -16.43 13.65 -0.39
C MET A 118 -17.86 13.10 -0.49
N LYS A 119 -18.77 13.89 -1.04
CA LYS A 119 -20.16 13.49 -1.19
C LYS A 119 -20.36 12.36 -2.19
N GLU A 120 -19.66 12.40 -3.31
CA GLU A 120 -19.90 11.48 -4.42
C GLU A 120 -19.07 10.20 -4.34
N ARG A 121 -17.87 10.25 -3.72
CA ARG A 121 -16.88 9.17 -3.82
C ARG A 121 -16.27 8.72 -2.51
N MET A 122 -16.45 9.45 -1.42
CA MET A 122 -15.83 9.13 -0.14
C MET A 122 -16.84 8.80 0.96
N GLN A 123 -17.98 8.24 0.57
CA GLN A 123 -18.99 7.82 1.54
C GLN A 123 -18.45 6.67 2.41
N PRO A 124 -18.73 6.67 3.72
CA PRO A 124 -18.23 5.67 4.66
C PRO A 124 -19.09 4.39 4.64
N ASP A 125 -19.22 3.76 3.49
CA ASP A 125 -19.85 2.45 3.36
C ASP A 125 -18.88 1.38 3.85
N LEU A 126 -19.01 0.95 5.10
CA LEU A 126 -18.09 0.03 5.74
C LEU A 126 -18.09 -1.34 5.07
N GLU A 127 -19.21 -1.85 4.62
CA GLU A 127 -19.27 -3.17 3.98
C GLU A 127 -18.53 -3.18 2.66
N LYS A 128 -18.70 -2.15 1.84
CA LYS A 128 -17.94 -2.02 0.60
C LYS A 128 -16.46 -1.78 0.83
N ARG A 129 -16.10 -0.97 1.84
CA ARG A 129 -14.72 -0.55 2.06
C ARG A 129 -13.87 -1.59 2.76
N ILE A 130 -14.43 -2.37 3.68
CA ILE A 130 -13.71 -3.38 4.46
C ILE A 130 -13.86 -4.77 3.84
N GLY A 131 -14.93 -5.01 3.10
CA GLY A 131 -15.31 -6.29 2.50
C GLY A 131 -16.24 -7.12 3.39
N PRO A 132 -16.99 -8.03 2.77
CA PRO A 132 -18.04 -8.78 3.47
C PRO A 132 -17.53 -9.80 4.50
N ASP A 133 -16.29 -10.24 4.35
CA ASP A 133 -15.65 -11.25 5.18
C ASP A 133 -14.95 -10.67 6.44
N TYR A 134 -15.13 -9.38 6.72
CA TYR A 134 -14.39 -8.71 7.81
C TYR A 134 -14.62 -9.34 9.19
N LYS A 135 -15.84 -9.86 9.47
CA LYS A 135 -16.16 -10.50 10.76
C LYS A 135 -15.41 -11.79 10.97
N GLU A 136 -15.28 -12.60 9.92
CA GLU A 136 -14.49 -13.84 9.94
C GLU A 136 -13.01 -13.55 10.14
N LYS A 137 -12.47 -12.59 9.38
CA LYS A 137 -11.09 -12.13 9.54
C LYS A 137 -10.81 -11.63 10.95
N LEU A 138 -11.67 -10.77 11.50
CA LEU A 138 -11.51 -10.29 12.88
C LEU A 138 -11.54 -11.45 13.89
N THR A 139 -12.35 -12.47 13.67
CA THR A 139 -12.42 -13.64 14.54
C THR A 139 -11.13 -14.47 14.43
N SER A 140 -10.60 -14.67 13.23
CA SER A 140 -9.34 -15.38 13.02
C SER A 140 -8.16 -14.68 13.69
N TYR A 141 -8.13 -13.34 13.61
CA TYR A 141 -7.07 -12.52 14.21
C TYR A 141 -7.06 -12.51 15.75
N ARG A 142 -8.15 -12.91 16.41
CA ARG A 142 -8.16 -13.00 17.88
C ARG A 142 -7.18 -14.04 18.45
N LYS A 143 -6.84 -15.06 17.66
CA LYS A 143 -5.92 -16.15 18.04
C LYS A 143 -4.53 -16.01 17.40
N ARG A 144 -4.22 -14.86 16.83
CA ARG A 144 -2.95 -14.65 16.15
C ARG A 144 -1.76 -14.62 17.12
N ASP A 145 -0.62 -15.03 16.66
CA ASP A 145 0.67 -15.01 17.34
C ASP A 145 1.66 -13.99 16.73
N PHE A 146 1.14 -13.11 15.86
CA PHE A 146 1.89 -12.06 15.15
C PHE A 146 1.22 -10.69 15.32
N PRO A 147 1.94 -9.58 15.17
CA PRO A 147 1.39 -8.23 15.14
C PRO A 147 0.44 -8.01 13.96
N LEU A 148 -0.68 -7.34 14.21
CA LEU A 148 -1.60 -6.87 13.19
C LEU A 148 -1.48 -5.36 13.06
N ILE A 149 -1.14 -4.90 11.87
CA ILE A 149 -1.02 -3.47 11.54
C ILE A 149 -2.28 -3.04 10.82
N ILE A 150 -2.97 -2.05 11.39
CA ILE A 150 -4.12 -1.45 10.73
C ILE A 150 -3.63 -0.35 9.79
N ILE A 151 -3.98 -0.49 8.52
CA ILE A 151 -3.71 0.55 7.51
C ILE A 151 -4.83 1.57 7.60
N ALA A 152 -4.49 2.79 7.97
CA ALA A 152 -5.44 3.90 8.03
C ALA A 152 -5.49 4.69 6.71
N ASP A 153 -4.60 4.39 5.77
CA ASP A 153 -4.49 5.06 4.50
C ASP A 153 -3.61 4.28 3.51
N ARG A 154 -3.73 4.62 2.23
CA ARG A 154 -3.03 4.01 1.09
C ARG A 154 -1.62 4.58 0.84
N HIS A 155 -1.31 5.77 1.34
CA HIS A 155 -0.07 6.52 1.04
C HIS A 155 0.86 6.70 2.24
N GLY A 156 0.84 5.75 3.19
CA GLY A 156 1.77 5.76 4.30
C GLY A 156 1.33 6.62 5.49
N GLY A 157 0.04 6.78 5.70
CA GLY A 157 -0.52 7.39 6.89
C GLY A 157 -1.67 8.34 6.64
N PHE A 158 -2.40 8.65 7.69
CA PHE A 158 -3.60 9.47 7.65
C PHE A 158 -3.41 10.81 6.91
N PHE A 159 -2.31 11.51 7.18
CA PHE A 159 -2.01 12.77 6.51
C PHE A 159 -1.63 12.61 5.03
N GLY A 160 -1.05 11.47 4.65
CA GLY A 160 -0.78 11.14 3.25
C GLY A 160 -2.06 11.09 2.44
N GLY A 161 -3.09 10.39 2.96
CA GLY A 161 -4.40 10.30 2.32
C GLY A 161 -5.18 11.62 2.26
N LEU A 162 -5.01 12.47 3.26
CA LEU A 162 -5.64 13.81 3.24
C LEU A 162 -5.01 14.77 2.22
N ARG A 163 -3.74 14.55 1.87
CA ARG A 163 -3.01 15.39 0.92
C ARG A 163 -3.20 14.97 -0.53
N ALA A 164 -3.39 13.69 -0.78
CA ALA A 164 -3.61 13.13 -2.11
C ALA A 164 -5.08 13.27 -2.52
#